data_c5f6c8fee2abeac0769514fd26d8f298
#
_entry.id   c5f6c8fee2abeac0769514fd26d8f298
#
_cell.length_a   1.000
_cell.length_b   1.000
_cell.length_c   1.000
_cell.angle_alpha   90.00
_cell.angle_beta   90.00
_cell.angle_gamma   90.00
#
_symmetry.space_group_name_H-M   'P 1'
#
loop_
_entity.id
_entity.type
_entity.pdbx_description
1 polymer ?
#
loop_
_entity_poly.entity_id
_entity_poly.type
_entity_poly.pdbx_seq_one_letter_code
_entity_poly.pdbx_strand_id
1 'polypeptide(L)'
;MATGVYTAYKKDGTEYYRVSLTCQNKHISLGSFDDYKTAAAVYSEANAIVRDEKSSHFVNAAEKITSYSSCTSALAFEKFMILLNLRDNNIYIKTPVYLCDKYFLYFFSPEIVLTFDIEDLFYYSGHKIMSRGGYFFVNDFGMQTSILARFGIRSHSVKGKDYLFRNGDEHDFRYSNVAVVNRYNGVEQIE
;
A
#
# COMPACT_ATOMS: atom_id res chain seq x y z
N MET A 1 -8.31 -4.58 31.05
CA MET A 1 -7.58 -4.70 29.77
C MET A 1 -8.25 -3.80 28.76
N ALA A 2 -7.49 -3.13 27.91
CA ALA A 2 -8.08 -2.34 26.82
C ALA A 2 -8.78 -3.31 25.85
N THR A 3 -9.97 -2.92 25.41
CA THR A 3 -10.71 -3.66 24.38
C THR A 3 -9.85 -3.75 23.12
N GLY A 4 -9.62 -4.98 22.57
CA GLY A 4 -8.82 -5.17 21.37
C GLY A 4 -7.34 -5.52 21.59
N VAL A 5 -6.88 -5.63 22.84
CA VAL A 5 -5.56 -6.17 23.20
C VAL A 5 -5.75 -7.52 23.87
N TYR A 6 -5.11 -8.56 23.36
CA TYR A 6 -5.26 -9.95 23.81
C TYR A 6 -3.90 -10.54 24.16
N THR A 7 -3.78 -11.09 25.36
CA THR A 7 -2.61 -11.85 25.77
C THR A 7 -2.52 -13.17 25.01
N ALA A 8 -1.33 -13.53 24.55
CA ALA A 8 -1.02 -14.79 23.91
C ALA A 8 0.37 -15.27 24.36
N TYR A 9 0.67 -16.56 24.15
CA TYR A 9 1.91 -17.17 24.58
C TYR A 9 2.60 -17.84 23.41
N LYS A 10 3.93 -17.64 23.30
CA LYS A 10 4.80 -18.37 22.37
C LYS A 10 4.95 -19.82 22.82
N LYS A 11 5.51 -20.69 22.00
CA LYS A 11 5.74 -22.11 22.33
C LYS A 11 6.69 -22.31 23.53
N ASP A 12 7.56 -21.34 23.78
CA ASP A 12 8.48 -21.31 24.91
C ASP A 12 7.89 -20.72 26.21
N GLY A 13 6.59 -20.40 26.20
CA GLY A 13 5.90 -19.79 27.33
C GLY A 13 6.01 -18.29 27.42
N THR A 14 6.75 -17.62 26.52
CA THR A 14 6.91 -16.16 26.53
C THR A 14 5.57 -15.48 26.20
N GLU A 15 5.14 -14.56 27.05
CA GLU A 15 3.94 -13.75 26.87
C GLU A 15 4.15 -12.68 25.80
N TYR A 16 3.11 -12.43 24.98
CA TYR A 16 3.05 -11.33 24.02
C TYR A 16 1.60 -10.88 23.83
N TYR A 17 1.41 -9.71 23.22
CA TYR A 17 0.11 -9.05 23.08
C TYR A 17 -0.27 -8.93 21.62
N ARG A 18 -1.38 -9.52 21.24
CA ARG A 18 -1.97 -9.37 19.91
C ARG A 18 -2.96 -8.22 19.93
N VAL A 19 -2.85 -7.34 18.94
CA VAL A 19 -3.72 -6.16 18.83
C VAL A 19 -4.60 -6.28 17.60
N SER A 20 -5.89 -6.03 17.77
CA SER A 20 -6.84 -5.99 16.69
C SER A 20 -7.94 -4.97 16.93
N LEU A 21 -8.48 -4.41 15.87
CA LEU A 21 -9.57 -3.47 15.87
C LEU A 21 -10.73 -4.04 15.04
N THR A 22 -11.97 -3.92 15.54
CA THR A 22 -13.16 -4.20 14.76
C THR A 22 -13.81 -2.89 14.35
N CYS A 23 -13.91 -2.66 13.05
CA CYS A 23 -14.54 -1.49 12.47
C CYS A 23 -15.36 -1.90 11.25
N GLN A 24 -16.60 -1.37 11.12
CA GLN A 24 -17.51 -1.69 10.01
C GLN A 24 -17.66 -3.20 9.74
N ASN A 25 -17.81 -4.00 10.78
CA ASN A 25 -17.88 -5.48 10.74
C ASN A 25 -16.61 -6.16 10.15
N LYS A 26 -15.49 -5.44 10.07
CA LYS A 26 -14.18 -6.00 9.66
C LYS A 26 -13.27 -6.12 10.87
N HIS A 27 -12.67 -7.30 11.01
CA HIS A 27 -11.64 -7.55 12.03
C HIS A 27 -10.26 -7.29 11.43
N ILE A 28 -9.56 -6.27 11.95
CA ILE A 28 -8.30 -5.78 11.43
C ILE A 28 -7.20 -6.10 12.43
N SER A 29 -6.26 -6.96 12.06
CA SER A 29 -5.07 -7.22 12.87
C SER A 29 -4.09 -6.05 12.75
N LEU A 30 -3.70 -5.48 13.91
CA LEU A 30 -2.76 -4.35 13.98
C LEU A 30 -1.32 -4.80 14.29
N GLY A 31 -1.14 -6.04 14.72
CA GLY A 31 0.18 -6.59 14.99
C GLY A 31 0.25 -7.37 16.30
N SER A 32 1.49 -7.72 16.67
CA SER A 32 1.82 -8.39 17.94
C SER A 32 3.03 -7.68 18.56
N PHE A 33 2.98 -7.48 19.87
CA PHE A 33 3.95 -6.68 20.62
C PHE A 33 4.38 -7.42 21.88
N ASP A 34 5.62 -7.22 22.29
CA ASP A 34 6.17 -7.91 23.46
C ASP A 34 5.78 -7.23 24.79
N ASP A 35 5.27 -5.97 24.75
CA ASP A 35 4.79 -5.28 25.94
C ASP A 35 3.36 -4.73 25.77
N TYR A 36 2.63 -4.74 26.90
CA TYR A 36 1.23 -4.30 26.92
C TYR A 36 1.06 -2.80 26.67
N LYS A 37 2.01 -1.96 27.10
CA LYS A 37 1.91 -0.50 26.97
C LYS A 37 1.97 -0.11 25.49
N THR A 38 2.90 -0.67 24.73
CA THR A 38 3.01 -0.49 23.29
C THR A 38 1.74 -1.02 22.56
N ALA A 39 1.28 -2.21 22.92
CA ALA A 39 0.06 -2.79 22.37
C ALA A 39 -1.17 -1.91 22.61
N ALA A 40 -1.33 -1.37 23.82
CA ALA A 40 -2.43 -0.49 24.17
C ALA A 40 -2.36 0.86 23.42
N ALA A 41 -1.15 1.43 23.26
CA ALA A 41 -0.93 2.66 22.51
C ALA A 41 -1.31 2.49 21.03
N VAL A 42 -0.89 1.38 20.40
CA VAL A 42 -1.25 1.05 19.01
C VAL A 42 -2.76 0.91 18.83
N TYR A 43 -3.44 0.22 19.75
CA TYR A 43 -4.90 0.12 19.72
C TYR A 43 -5.59 1.48 19.82
N SER A 44 -5.15 2.30 20.80
CA SER A 44 -5.71 3.64 21.04
C SER A 44 -5.58 4.54 19.81
N GLU A 45 -4.41 4.54 19.16
CA GLU A 45 -4.15 5.33 17.97
C GLU A 45 -4.94 4.84 16.76
N ALA A 46 -4.94 3.54 16.51
CA ALA A 46 -5.75 2.95 15.44
C ALA A 46 -7.25 3.25 15.61
N ASN A 47 -7.77 3.18 16.84
CA ASN A 47 -9.15 3.50 17.14
C ASN A 47 -9.44 5.01 16.96
N ALA A 48 -8.51 5.89 17.30
CA ALA A 48 -8.63 7.33 17.06
C ALA A 48 -8.70 7.64 15.55
N ILE A 49 -7.84 7.00 14.75
CA ILE A 49 -7.83 7.17 13.28
C ILE A 49 -9.19 6.85 12.66
N VAL A 50 -9.78 5.69 12.99
CA VAL A 50 -11.06 5.28 12.36
C VAL A 50 -12.28 6.05 12.88
N ARG A 51 -12.16 6.73 14.04
CA ARG A 51 -13.22 7.53 14.64
C ARG A 51 -13.08 9.02 14.39
N ASP A 52 -12.02 9.45 13.72
CA ASP A 52 -11.80 10.86 13.41
C ASP A 52 -12.75 11.34 12.30
N GLU A 53 -13.90 11.85 12.69
CA GLU A 53 -14.92 12.40 11.78
C GLU A 53 -14.51 13.75 11.18
N LYS A 54 -13.47 14.41 11.74
CA LYS A 54 -13.05 15.76 11.33
C LYS A 54 -12.02 15.77 10.22
N SER A 55 -11.43 14.63 9.91
CA SER A 55 -10.41 14.58 8.88
C SER A 55 -11.11 14.71 7.52
N SER A 56 -10.89 15.83 6.89
CA SER A 56 -11.18 16.03 5.47
C SER A 56 -10.48 14.93 4.66
N HIS A 57 -11.08 14.50 3.56
CA HIS A 57 -10.42 13.61 2.62
C HIS A 57 -9.03 14.17 2.28
N PHE A 58 -8.00 13.37 2.45
CA PHE A 58 -6.65 13.79 2.09
C PHE A 58 -6.56 14.03 0.60
N VAL A 59 -6.04 15.20 0.23
CA VAL A 59 -5.99 15.63 -1.17
C VAL A 59 -4.86 14.93 -1.93
N ASN A 60 -3.77 14.58 -1.24
CA ASN A 60 -2.58 14.01 -1.87
C ASN A 60 -1.80 13.05 -0.95
N ALA A 61 -0.87 12.29 -1.55
CA ALA A 61 -0.06 11.30 -0.84
C ALA A 61 0.86 11.92 0.23
N ALA A 62 1.36 13.14 0.00
CA ALA A 62 2.25 13.81 0.94
C ALA A 62 1.53 14.14 2.27
N GLU A 63 0.26 14.54 2.22
CA GLU A 63 -0.54 14.80 3.42
C GLU A 63 -0.75 13.53 4.24
N LYS A 64 -0.98 12.38 3.58
CA LYS A 64 -1.13 11.08 4.26
C LYS A 64 0.15 10.65 4.96
N ILE A 65 1.29 10.82 4.30
CA ILE A 65 2.61 10.51 4.87
C ILE A 65 2.90 11.42 6.06
N THR A 66 2.62 12.71 5.94
CA THR A 66 2.78 13.69 7.02
C THR A 66 1.90 13.33 8.23
N SER A 67 0.66 12.89 7.99
CA SER A 67 -0.24 12.42 9.04
C SER A 67 0.30 11.20 9.76
N TYR A 68 0.93 10.25 9.05
CA TYR A 68 1.61 9.11 9.67
C TYR A 68 2.80 9.56 10.53
N SER A 69 3.59 10.50 10.06
CA SER A 69 4.75 11.02 10.81
C SER A 69 4.36 11.67 12.14
N SER A 70 3.10 12.07 12.31
CA SER A 70 2.56 12.56 13.59
C SER A 70 2.13 11.44 14.55
N CYS A 71 2.07 10.18 14.10
CA CYS A 71 1.79 9.03 14.95
C CYS A 71 2.90 8.82 15.98
N THR A 72 2.52 8.60 17.23
CA THR A 72 3.45 8.41 18.34
C THR A 72 3.58 6.96 18.78
N SER A 73 2.73 6.08 18.28
CA SER A 73 2.73 4.66 18.62
C SER A 73 3.58 3.84 17.64
N ALA A 74 3.73 2.55 17.93
CA ALA A 74 4.36 1.57 17.06
C ALA A 74 3.41 1.02 15.98
N LEU A 75 2.38 1.76 15.59
CA LEU A 75 1.47 1.39 14.50
C LEU A 75 2.23 1.35 13.17
N ALA A 76 2.23 0.18 12.51
CA ALA A 76 2.93 0.02 11.25
C ALA A 76 2.30 0.88 10.15
N PHE A 77 3.13 1.48 9.29
CA PHE A 77 2.69 2.35 8.19
C PHE A 77 1.65 1.69 7.28
N GLU A 78 1.84 0.41 6.92
CA GLU A 78 0.86 -0.34 6.14
C GLU A 78 -0.53 -0.35 6.83
N LYS A 79 -0.56 -0.54 8.16
CA LYS A 79 -1.81 -0.56 8.92
C LYS A 79 -2.45 0.82 9.00
N PHE A 80 -1.65 1.86 9.17
CA PHE A 80 -2.12 3.23 9.12
C PHE A 80 -2.83 3.54 7.80
N MET A 81 -2.23 3.20 6.65
CA MET A 81 -2.83 3.43 5.33
C MET A 81 -4.11 2.62 5.11
N ILE A 82 -4.17 1.37 5.58
CA ILE A 82 -5.37 0.54 5.53
C ILE A 82 -6.52 1.18 6.32
N LEU A 83 -6.22 1.70 7.51
CA LEU A 83 -7.22 2.36 8.37
C LEU A 83 -7.71 3.67 7.77
N LEU A 84 -6.82 4.47 7.16
CA LEU A 84 -7.20 5.68 6.45
C LEU A 84 -8.15 5.39 5.28
N ASN A 85 -7.81 4.41 4.44
CA ASN A 85 -8.67 4.03 3.32
C ASN A 85 -10.04 3.52 3.80
N LEU A 86 -10.07 2.72 4.86
CA LEU A 86 -11.32 2.25 5.45
C LEU A 86 -12.16 3.41 5.99
N ARG A 87 -11.57 4.36 6.68
CA ARG A 87 -12.26 5.54 7.22
C ARG A 87 -12.87 6.41 6.13
N ASP A 88 -12.06 6.74 5.12
CA ASP A 88 -12.42 7.75 4.12
C ASP A 88 -13.28 7.17 2.99
N ASN A 89 -13.01 5.93 2.58
CA ASN A 89 -13.65 5.28 1.44
C ASN A 89 -14.66 4.19 1.82
N ASN A 90 -14.78 3.84 3.11
CA ASN A 90 -15.64 2.75 3.62
C ASN A 90 -15.33 1.36 3.02
N ILE A 91 -14.12 1.17 2.49
CA ILE A 91 -13.70 -0.08 1.83
C ILE A 91 -12.47 -0.61 2.54
N TYR A 92 -12.57 -1.84 3.07
CA TYR A 92 -11.44 -2.54 3.66
C TYR A 92 -10.63 -3.27 2.60
N ILE A 93 -9.39 -2.86 2.41
CA ILE A 93 -8.39 -3.50 1.56
C ILE A 93 -7.21 -3.90 2.43
N LYS A 94 -6.75 -5.15 2.33
CA LYS A 94 -5.66 -5.68 3.19
C LYS A 94 -4.28 -5.14 2.86
N THR A 95 -4.09 -4.65 1.65
CA THR A 95 -2.86 -3.99 1.18
C THR A 95 -2.91 -2.49 1.48
N PRO A 96 -1.77 -1.80 1.59
CA PRO A 96 -1.72 -0.37 1.89
C PRO A 96 -2.10 0.48 0.67
N VAL A 97 -3.37 0.40 0.29
CA VAL A 97 -3.97 1.10 -0.85
C VAL A 97 -4.87 2.21 -0.36
N TYR A 98 -4.89 3.33 -1.06
CA TYR A 98 -5.85 4.40 -0.86
C TYR A 98 -6.57 4.72 -2.18
N LEU A 99 -7.90 4.62 -2.15
CA LEU A 99 -8.73 4.85 -3.33
C LEU A 99 -8.92 6.34 -3.58
N CYS A 100 -8.76 6.72 -4.83
CA CYS A 100 -9.12 8.00 -5.40
C CYS A 100 -10.24 7.78 -6.45
N ASP A 101 -10.74 8.85 -7.08
CA ASP A 101 -11.88 8.76 -8.00
C ASP A 101 -11.60 7.84 -9.22
N LYS A 102 -10.51 8.10 -9.95
CA LYS A 102 -10.17 7.39 -11.21
C LYS A 102 -8.89 6.55 -11.11
N TYR A 103 -8.24 6.55 -9.97
CA TYR A 103 -6.98 5.87 -9.74
C TYR A 103 -6.88 5.46 -8.28
N PHE A 104 -5.86 4.71 -7.93
CA PHE A 104 -5.52 4.44 -6.54
C PHE A 104 -4.03 4.60 -6.31
N LEU A 105 -3.68 4.86 -5.06
CA LEU A 105 -2.31 4.93 -4.57
C LEU A 105 -1.99 3.63 -3.84
N TYR A 106 -0.87 3.02 -4.17
CA TYR A 106 -0.31 1.90 -3.45
C TYR A 106 0.91 2.40 -2.68
N PHE A 107 0.85 2.40 -1.37
CA PHE A 107 1.93 2.87 -0.51
C PHE A 107 2.93 1.75 -0.27
N PHE A 108 3.96 1.69 -1.11
CA PHE A 108 5.04 0.71 -0.98
C PHE A 108 5.88 0.99 0.29
N SER A 109 6.18 2.24 0.56
CA SER A 109 6.80 2.76 1.78
C SER A 109 6.33 4.21 2.02
N PRO A 110 6.69 4.86 3.13
CA PRO A 110 6.44 6.29 3.32
C PRO A 110 7.01 7.17 2.20
N GLU A 111 8.12 6.76 1.60
CA GLU A 111 8.84 7.52 0.57
C GLU A 111 8.42 7.15 -0.85
N ILE A 112 7.82 5.98 -1.05
CA ILE A 112 7.50 5.43 -2.38
C ILE A 112 6.01 5.14 -2.48
N VAL A 113 5.33 5.92 -3.30
CA VAL A 113 3.91 5.76 -3.60
C VAL A 113 3.74 5.44 -5.07
N LEU A 114 3.12 4.32 -5.37
CA LEU A 114 2.84 3.89 -6.74
C LEU A 114 1.41 4.27 -7.10
N THR A 115 1.21 4.80 -8.30
CA THR A 115 -0.11 5.19 -8.82
C THR A 115 -0.54 4.24 -9.91
N PHE A 116 -1.79 3.78 -9.84
CA PHE A 116 -2.39 2.84 -10.80
C PHE A 116 -3.78 3.31 -11.21
N ASP A 117 -4.23 2.91 -12.40
CA ASP A 117 -5.62 3.09 -12.79
C ASP A 117 -6.56 2.25 -11.91
N ILE A 118 -7.79 2.72 -11.72
CA ILE A 118 -8.76 2.06 -10.84
C ILE A 118 -9.09 0.65 -11.30
N GLU A 119 -9.03 0.37 -12.60
CA GLU A 119 -9.27 -0.93 -13.21
C GLU A 119 -8.29 -2.01 -12.73
N ASP A 120 -7.10 -1.61 -12.29
CA ASP A 120 -6.08 -2.50 -11.78
C ASP A 120 -6.23 -2.85 -10.30
N LEU A 121 -7.18 -2.22 -9.61
CA LEU A 121 -7.36 -2.37 -8.18
C LEU A 121 -7.56 -3.84 -7.78
N PHE A 122 -8.37 -4.58 -8.53
CA PHE A 122 -8.66 -5.98 -8.22
C PHE A 122 -7.38 -6.82 -8.16
N TYR A 123 -6.45 -6.60 -9.08
CA TYR A 123 -5.19 -7.33 -9.12
C TYR A 123 -4.25 -6.89 -7.99
N TYR A 124 -3.92 -5.59 -7.90
CA TYR A 124 -2.92 -5.11 -6.94
C TYR A 124 -3.42 -5.08 -5.49
N SER A 125 -4.73 -5.02 -5.24
CA SER A 125 -5.27 -5.13 -3.88
C SER A 125 -5.07 -6.52 -3.26
N GLY A 126 -4.93 -7.54 -4.10
CA GLY A 126 -4.70 -8.93 -3.69
C GLY A 126 -3.23 -9.33 -3.60
N HIS A 127 -2.32 -8.52 -4.13
CA HIS A 127 -0.91 -8.87 -4.26
C HIS A 127 0.00 -7.90 -3.50
N LYS A 128 1.04 -8.46 -2.86
CA LYS A 128 2.10 -7.62 -2.30
C LYS A 128 3.10 -7.28 -3.39
N ILE A 129 3.28 -5.96 -3.62
CA ILE A 129 4.33 -5.46 -4.52
C ILE A 129 5.66 -5.56 -3.79
N MET A 130 6.69 -5.97 -4.51
CA MET A 130 8.08 -6.08 -4.07
C MET A 130 8.96 -5.24 -4.98
N SER A 131 10.15 -4.87 -4.51
CA SER A 131 11.14 -4.14 -5.29
C SER A 131 12.47 -4.88 -5.32
N ARG A 132 13.13 -4.87 -6.47
CA ARG A 132 14.47 -5.40 -6.65
C ARG A 132 15.20 -4.63 -7.75
N GLY A 133 16.37 -4.06 -7.42
CA GLY A 133 17.20 -3.33 -8.40
C GLY A 133 16.48 -2.13 -9.05
N GLY A 134 15.59 -1.45 -8.31
CA GLY A 134 14.80 -0.33 -8.83
C GLY A 134 13.55 -0.72 -9.61
N TYR A 135 13.26 -2.02 -9.78
CA TYR A 135 12.06 -2.50 -10.46
C TYR A 135 11.03 -3.01 -9.47
N PHE A 136 9.75 -2.72 -9.73
CA PHE A 136 8.63 -3.23 -8.96
C PHE A 136 8.02 -4.46 -9.64
N PHE A 137 7.67 -5.45 -8.83
CA PHE A 137 7.08 -6.69 -9.31
C PHE A 137 6.12 -7.30 -8.28
N VAL A 138 5.26 -8.18 -8.72
CA VAL A 138 4.42 -9.02 -7.88
C VAL A 138 4.88 -10.47 -8.00
N ASN A 139 4.70 -11.24 -6.92
CA ASN A 139 4.91 -12.69 -6.96
C ASN A 139 3.55 -13.35 -7.09
N ASP A 140 3.28 -13.92 -8.25
CA ASP A 140 2.03 -14.58 -8.58
C ASP A 140 2.31 -16.02 -8.99
N PHE A 141 1.73 -16.98 -8.27
CA PHE A 141 1.95 -18.43 -8.47
C PHE A 141 3.43 -18.84 -8.59
N GLY A 142 4.30 -18.21 -7.79
CA GLY A 142 5.75 -18.49 -7.79
C GLY A 142 6.54 -17.80 -8.92
N MET A 143 5.86 -17.05 -9.80
CA MET A 143 6.52 -16.26 -10.85
C MET A 143 6.59 -14.79 -10.45
N GLN A 144 7.77 -14.19 -10.67
CA GLN A 144 7.97 -12.75 -10.47
C GLN A 144 7.57 -12.01 -11.75
N THR A 145 6.46 -11.28 -11.69
CA THR A 145 5.96 -10.50 -12.82
C THR A 145 6.20 -9.02 -12.57
N SER A 146 7.01 -8.39 -13.44
CA SER A 146 7.24 -6.95 -13.39
C SER A 146 5.94 -6.18 -13.63
N ILE A 147 5.73 -5.08 -12.91
CA ILE A 147 4.58 -4.19 -13.15
C ILE A 147 4.59 -3.67 -14.60
N LEU A 148 5.76 -3.41 -15.16
CA LEU A 148 5.91 -2.95 -16.54
C LEU A 148 5.51 -4.00 -17.60
N ALA A 149 5.49 -5.29 -17.22
CA ALA A 149 5.10 -6.37 -18.16
C ALA A 149 3.67 -6.24 -18.66
N ARG A 150 2.76 -5.62 -17.88
CA ARG A 150 1.37 -5.34 -18.29
C ARG A 150 1.26 -4.40 -19.50
N PHE A 151 2.29 -3.58 -19.73
CA PHE A 151 2.37 -2.70 -20.90
C PHE A 151 3.11 -3.36 -22.07
N GLY A 152 3.47 -4.64 -21.97
CA GLY A 152 4.30 -5.35 -22.94
C GLY A 152 5.79 -5.00 -22.87
N ILE A 153 6.22 -4.28 -21.83
CA ILE A 153 7.61 -3.90 -21.59
C ILE A 153 8.36 -5.11 -21.02
N ARG A 154 9.44 -5.50 -21.68
CA ARG A 154 10.25 -6.66 -21.34
C ARG A 154 11.39 -6.26 -20.39
N SER A 155 11.99 -7.25 -19.74
CA SER A 155 13.11 -7.04 -18.79
C SER A 155 14.35 -6.39 -19.40
N HIS A 156 14.55 -6.49 -20.71
CA HIS A 156 15.65 -5.88 -21.46
C HIS A 156 15.31 -4.54 -22.09
N SER A 157 14.05 -4.06 -21.96
CA SER A 157 13.64 -2.76 -22.48
C SER A 157 14.30 -1.62 -21.70
N VAL A 158 14.72 -0.60 -22.41
CA VAL A 158 15.47 0.54 -21.88
C VAL A 158 14.56 1.76 -21.76
N LYS A 159 14.46 2.32 -20.54
CA LYS A 159 13.75 3.56 -20.30
C LYS A 159 14.33 4.71 -21.14
N GLY A 160 13.47 5.52 -21.72
CA GLY A 160 13.83 6.63 -22.60
C GLY A 160 14.07 6.22 -24.06
N LYS A 161 14.21 4.91 -24.33
CA LYS A 161 14.38 4.36 -25.68
C LYS A 161 13.17 3.49 -26.09
N ASP A 162 12.85 2.50 -25.29
CA ASP A 162 11.79 1.53 -25.61
C ASP A 162 10.46 1.91 -24.93
N TYR A 163 10.52 2.64 -23.81
CA TYR A 163 9.37 3.18 -23.09
C TYR A 163 9.74 4.43 -22.31
N LEU A 164 8.73 5.21 -21.93
CA LEU A 164 8.92 6.42 -21.12
C LEU A 164 7.70 6.66 -20.22
N PHE A 165 7.92 7.46 -19.18
CA PHE A 165 6.86 8.01 -18.34
C PHE A 165 6.58 9.45 -18.81
N ARG A 166 5.38 9.71 -19.32
CA ARG A 166 5.03 10.99 -19.98
C ARG A 166 5.12 12.18 -19.05
N ASN A 167 4.76 12.02 -17.78
CA ASN A 167 4.84 13.06 -16.75
C ASN A 167 6.19 13.08 -16.01
N GLY A 168 7.12 12.18 -16.34
CA GLY A 168 8.42 12.04 -15.69
C GLY A 168 8.40 11.27 -14.36
N ASP A 169 7.25 10.89 -13.85
CA ASP A 169 7.12 10.12 -12.60
C ASP A 169 7.19 8.61 -12.89
N GLU A 170 8.27 7.98 -12.46
CA GLU A 170 8.54 6.54 -12.62
C GLU A 170 7.69 5.65 -11.70
N HIS A 171 6.95 6.24 -10.79
CA HIS A 171 6.03 5.56 -9.89
C HIS A 171 4.56 5.65 -10.33
N ASP A 172 4.30 6.39 -11.40
CA ASP A 172 2.95 6.50 -11.97
C ASP A 172 2.77 5.49 -13.12
N PHE A 173 2.19 4.36 -12.78
CA PHE A 173 1.92 3.23 -13.69
C PHE A 173 0.54 3.29 -14.34
N ARG A 174 -0.08 4.45 -14.47
CA ARG A 174 -1.31 4.58 -15.24
C ARG A 174 -1.06 4.44 -16.75
N TYR A 175 -2.03 3.86 -17.45
CA TYR A 175 -1.94 3.71 -18.91
C TYR A 175 -1.75 5.04 -19.65
N SER A 176 -2.32 6.12 -19.11
CA SER A 176 -2.13 7.46 -19.66
C SER A 176 -0.71 7.99 -19.53
N ASN A 177 0.10 7.45 -18.60
CA ASN A 177 1.44 7.91 -18.31
C ASN A 177 2.54 7.03 -18.93
N VAL A 178 2.37 5.71 -18.94
CA VAL A 178 3.37 4.78 -19.49
C VAL A 178 3.19 4.69 -21.00
N ALA A 179 4.17 5.22 -21.76
CA ALA A 179 4.19 5.14 -23.21
C ALA A 179 5.23 4.12 -23.69
N VAL A 180 4.81 3.15 -24.47
CA VAL A 180 5.70 2.21 -25.15
C VAL A 180 6.07 2.78 -26.51
N VAL A 181 7.34 3.09 -26.69
CA VAL A 181 7.89 3.68 -27.91
C VAL A 181 8.32 2.59 -28.89
N ASN A 182 8.84 1.49 -28.34
CA ASN A 182 9.37 0.41 -29.15
C ASN A 182 9.09 -0.95 -28.49
N ARG A 183 8.17 -1.71 -29.03
CA ARG A 183 7.80 -3.04 -28.52
C ARG A 183 8.83 -4.11 -28.80
N TYR A 184 9.64 -3.95 -29.84
CA TYR A 184 10.51 -4.99 -30.39
C TYR A 184 11.94 -4.51 -30.62
N ASN A 185 12.46 -3.60 -29.80
CA ASN A 185 13.83 -3.08 -29.89
C ASN A 185 14.13 -2.43 -31.27
N GLY A 186 13.23 -1.64 -31.79
CA GLY A 186 13.41 -0.89 -33.03
C GLY A 186 12.56 -1.37 -34.21
N VAL A 187 11.72 -2.38 -34.01
CA VAL A 187 10.93 -2.95 -35.12
C VAL A 187 9.57 -2.28 -35.29
N GLU A 188 8.95 -1.81 -34.18
CA GLU A 188 7.66 -1.12 -34.27
C GLU A 188 7.64 0.10 -33.33
N GLN A 189 7.34 1.25 -33.87
CA GLN A 189 6.96 2.45 -33.10
C GLN A 189 5.45 2.44 -32.94
N ILE A 190 4.98 2.75 -31.74
CA ILE A 190 3.55 2.94 -31.49
C ILE A 190 3.34 4.47 -31.46
N GLU A 191 2.53 4.95 -32.38
CA GLU A 191 2.02 6.32 -32.41
C GLU A 191 1.11 6.61 -31.21
#